data_397aaa876d1cc96b7ba25cc910914e8e
#
_entry.id   397aaa876d1cc96b7ba25cc910914e8e
#
_cell.length_a   1.000
_cell.length_b   1.000
_cell.length_c   1.000
_cell.angle_alpha   90.00
_cell.angle_beta   90.00
_cell.angle_gamma   90.00
#
_symmetry.space_group_name_H-M   'P 1'
#
loop_
_entity.id
_entity.type
_entity.pdbx_description
1 polymer ?
#
loop_
_entity_poly.entity_id
_entity_poly.type
_entity_poly.pdbx_seq_one_letter_code
_entity_poly.pdbx_strand_id
1 'polypeptide(L)'
;MNRQQLINEIFTKKSFLCVGLDTDINKIPVHLKNEQDPIFAFNKAIIDATAPYCVAYKPNLAFYECYGLKGMLAFEKTIQYIKENYPNHFIIADAKRGDIGNTSKMYAQTFFEEYNLDSVTVAPYMGEDSVKPFLDYEGKWVILLALTSNKGSHDFQLTEDKQGERLFEKVLKKSQEWGTIDNLMFVVGATQGKMFEDIRRISPEHFL
;
A
#
# COMPACT_ATOMS: atom_id res chain seq x y z
N MET A 1 -7.85 2.72 -10.53
CA MET A 1 -8.49 1.38 -10.81
C MET A 1 -9.56 1.11 -9.77
N ASN A 2 -10.81 0.79 -10.20
CA ASN A 2 -11.89 0.44 -9.26
C ASN A 2 -11.86 -1.06 -8.87
N ARG A 3 -12.73 -1.45 -7.91
CA ARG A 3 -12.80 -2.83 -7.38
C ARG A 3 -13.01 -3.87 -8.48
N GLN A 4 -13.97 -3.66 -9.37
CA GLN A 4 -14.28 -4.63 -10.42
C GLN A 4 -13.14 -4.77 -11.43
N GLN A 5 -12.46 -3.69 -11.76
CA GLN A 5 -11.28 -3.72 -12.62
C GLN A 5 -10.15 -4.53 -11.99
N LEU A 6 -9.86 -4.31 -10.69
CA LEU A 6 -8.82 -5.10 -9.98
C LEU A 6 -9.19 -6.59 -9.91
N ILE A 7 -10.46 -6.92 -9.63
CA ILE A 7 -10.95 -8.30 -9.64
C ILE A 7 -10.77 -8.93 -11.02
N ASN A 8 -11.12 -8.22 -12.09
CA ASN A 8 -10.97 -8.71 -13.45
C ASN A 8 -9.49 -8.99 -13.80
N GLU A 9 -8.57 -8.12 -13.40
CA GLU A 9 -7.12 -8.36 -13.60
C GLU A 9 -6.64 -9.60 -12.82
N ILE A 10 -7.10 -9.80 -11.58
CA ILE A 10 -6.79 -10.99 -10.78
C ILE A 10 -7.23 -12.28 -11.51
N PHE A 11 -8.44 -12.31 -12.02
CA PHE A 11 -8.94 -13.47 -12.74
C PHE A 11 -8.27 -13.66 -14.10
N THR A 12 -8.04 -12.59 -14.84
CA THR A 12 -7.38 -12.64 -16.15
C THR A 12 -5.97 -13.18 -16.05
N LYS A 13 -5.20 -12.67 -15.07
CA LYS A 13 -3.81 -13.11 -14.83
C LYS A 13 -3.73 -14.38 -13.99
N LYS A 14 -4.85 -14.84 -13.41
CA LYS A 14 -4.88 -15.95 -12.43
C LYS A 14 -3.87 -15.76 -11.30
N SER A 15 -3.72 -14.52 -10.87
CA SER A 15 -2.74 -14.08 -9.87
C SER A 15 -3.29 -12.92 -9.07
N PHE A 16 -3.00 -12.89 -7.78
CA PHE A 16 -3.20 -11.74 -6.89
C PHE A 16 -1.86 -11.20 -6.37
N LEU A 17 -0.78 -11.54 -7.05
CA LEU A 17 0.56 -11.14 -6.66
C LEU A 17 0.70 -9.61 -6.73
N CYS A 18 1.25 -9.03 -5.66
CA CYS A 18 1.74 -7.66 -5.59
C CYS A 18 3.27 -7.69 -5.45
N VAL A 19 3.98 -7.05 -6.36
CA VAL A 19 5.44 -7.01 -6.33
C VAL A 19 5.90 -5.75 -5.59
N GLY A 20 6.71 -5.94 -4.53
CA GLY A 20 7.35 -4.84 -3.81
C GLY A 20 8.53 -4.27 -4.61
N LEU A 21 8.62 -2.95 -4.65
CA LEU A 21 9.74 -2.22 -5.24
C LEU A 21 10.52 -1.46 -4.16
N ASP A 22 11.04 -2.24 -3.19
CA ASP A 22 11.76 -1.76 -2.02
C ASP A 22 13.28 -1.79 -2.32
N THR A 23 13.72 -0.97 -3.27
CA THR A 23 15.05 -1.06 -3.89
C THR A 23 16.14 -0.47 -3.01
N ASP A 24 16.92 -1.34 -2.38
CA ASP A 24 18.16 -0.97 -1.67
C ASP A 24 19.34 -0.98 -2.65
N ILE A 25 19.92 0.18 -2.90
CA ILE A 25 21.04 0.36 -3.85
C ILE A 25 22.27 -0.50 -3.49
N ASN A 26 22.41 -0.89 -2.22
CA ASN A 26 23.51 -1.74 -1.78
C ASN A 26 23.31 -3.21 -2.21
N LYS A 27 22.08 -3.62 -2.45
CA LYS A 27 21.68 -5.00 -2.75
C LYS A 27 21.38 -5.27 -4.22
N ILE A 28 21.27 -4.23 -5.07
CA ILE A 28 21.05 -4.43 -6.49
C ILE A 28 22.28 -5.08 -7.16
N PRO A 29 22.11 -5.77 -8.30
CA PRO A 29 23.22 -6.36 -9.07
C PRO A 29 24.29 -5.32 -9.43
N VAL A 30 25.57 -5.75 -9.35
CA VAL A 30 26.74 -4.86 -9.52
C VAL A 30 26.71 -4.11 -10.84
N HIS A 31 26.28 -4.75 -11.93
CA HIS A 31 26.23 -4.15 -13.25
C HIS A 31 25.23 -2.96 -13.34
N LEU A 32 24.20 -2.93 -12.50
CA LEU A 32 23.24 -1.84 -12.46
C LEU A 32 23.68 -0.66 -11.57
N LYS A 33 24.68 -0.88 -10.69
CA LYS A 33 25.17 0.19 -9.79
C LYS A 33 25.85 1.34 -10.52
N ASN A 34 26.34 1.10 -11.74
CA ASN A 34 27.01 2.10 -12.58
C ASN A 34 26.03 2.85 -13.52
N GLU A 35 24.75 2.51 -13.51
CA GLU A 35 23.74 3.23 -14.29
C GLU A 35 23.55 4.66 -13.76
N GLN A 36 23.11 5.57 -14.61
CA GLN A 36 22.85 6.96 -14.24
C GLN A 36 21.79 7.05 -13.13
N ASP A 37 20.81 6.15 -13.16
CA ASP A 37 19.73 6.03 -12.17
C ASP A 37 19.56 4.55 -11.79
N PRO A 38 20.40 4.02 -10.89
CA PRO A 38 20.45 2.60 -10.60
C PRO A 38 19.17 2.07 -9.94
N ILE A 39 18.45 2.90 -9.18
CA ILE A 39 17.17 2.53 -8.56
C ILE A 39 16.13 2.31 -9.66
N PHE A 40 15.98 3.26 -10.56
CA PHE A 40 15.05 3.14 -11.67
C PHE A 40 15.42 2.00 -12.62
N ALA A 41 16.69 1.84 -12.96
CA ALA A 41 17.14 0.75 -13.82
C ALA A 41 16.81 -0.64 -13.25
N PHE A 42 17.01 -0.82 -11.94
CA PHE A 42 16.62 -2.06 -11.27
C PHE A 42 15.10 -2.24 -11.24
N ASN A 43 14.33 -1.22 -10.84
CA ASN A 43 12.87 -1.27 -10.82
C ASN A 43 12.31 -1.62 -12.20
N LYS A 44 12.80 -0.96 -13.24
CA LYS A 44 12.41 -1.25 -14.62
C LYS A 44 12.60 -2.73 -14.99
N ALA A 45 13.78 -3.28 -14.70
CA ALA A 45 14.07 -4.68 -14.97
C ALA A 45 13.14 -5.64 -14.20
N ILE A 46 12.83 -5.34 -12.94
CA ILE A 46 11.88 -6.12 -12.14
C ILE A 46 10.47 -6.02 -12.70
N ILE A 47 10.03 -4.82 -13.05
CA ILE A 47 8.69 -4.59 -13.63
C ILE A 47 8.55 -5.38 -14.93
N ASP A 48 9.48 -5.24 -15.87
CA ASP A 48 9.43 -5.94 -17.16
C ASP A 48 9.39 -7.48 -16.98
N ALA A 49 10.13 -8.00 -16.00
CA ALA A 49 10.16 -9.44 -15.73
C ALA A 49 8.89 -9.97 -15.02
N THR A 50 8.19 -9.13 -14.26
CA THR A 50 7.11 -9.59 -13.38
C THR A 50 5.71 -9.18 -13.83
N ALA A 51 5.58 -8.20 -14.72
CA ALA A 51 4.29 -7.66 -15.15
C ALA A 51 3.29 -8.71 -15.67
N PRO A 52 3.69 -9.79 -16.37
CA PRO A 52 2.74 -10.83 -16.77
C PRO A 52 2.16 -11.64 -15.60
N TYR A 53 2.81 -11.61 -14.44
CA TYR A 53 2.51 -12.50 -13.30
C TYR A 53 1.91 -11.78 -12.09
N CYS A 54 1.92 -10.47 -12.05
CA CYS A 54 1.39 -9.68 -10.92
C CYS A 54 0.28 -8.74 -11.37
N VAL A 55 -0.54 -8.32 -10.42
CA VAL A 55 -1.64 -7.35 -10.63
C VAL A 55 -1.33 -5.98 -10.02
N ALA A 56 -0.33 -5.92 -9.17
CA ALA A 56 0.02 -4.69 -8.46
C ALA A 56 1.52 -4.52 -8.28
N TYR A 57 1.94 -3.27 -8.17
CA TYR A 57 3.27 -2.86 -7.72
C TYR A 57 3.18 -1.99 -6.48
N LYS A 58 4.06 -2.24 -5.52
CA LYS A 58 4.07 -1.51 -4.25
C LYS A 58 5.47 -0.96 -3.94
N PRO A 59 5.83 0.21 -4.49
CA PRO A 59 7.03 0.91 -4.05
C PRO A 59 6.88 1.41 -2.60
N ASN A 60 7.87 1.09 -1.77
CA ASN A 60 7.93 1.57 -0.39
C ASN A 60 8.74 2.87 -0.35
N LEU A 61 8.09 3.97 0.02
CA LEU A 61 8.66 5.31 -0.05
C LEU A 61 9.93 5.47 0.78
N ALA A 62 10.09 4.75 1.89
CA ALA A 62 11.29 4.84 2.70
C ALA A 62 12.58 4.52 1.90
N PHE A 63 12.50 3.63 0.91
CA PHE A 63 13.63 3.27 0.03
C PHE A 63 13.93 4.31 -1.06
N TYR A 64 13.08 5.32 -1.19
CA TYR A 64 13.28 6.45 -2.09
C TYR A 64 13.58 7.73 -1.31
N GLU A 65 12.79 8.03 -0.28
CA GLU A 65 12.96 9.21 0.57
C GLU A 65 14.35 9.27 1.22
N CYS A 66 14.94 8.13 1.59
CA CYS A 66 16.28 8.07 2.19
C CYS A 66 17.41 8.54 1.24
N TYR A 67 17.15 8.62 -0.06
CA TYR A 67 18.07 9.16 -1.07
C TYR A 67 17.73 10.61 -1.47
N GLY A 68 16.82 11.26 -0.75
CA GLY A 68 16.41 12.65 -0.99
C GLY A 68 15.81 12.86 -2.39
N LEU A 69 16.13 13.98 -3.00
CA LEU A 69 15.57 14.34 -4.31
C LEU A 69 15.86 13.29 -5.40
N LYS A 70 17.04 12.68 -5.40
CA LYS A 70 17.40 11.66 -6.39
C LYS A 70 16.49 10.41 -6.26
N GLY A 71 16.23 9.99 -5.03
CA GLY A 71 15.32 8.87 -4.79
C GLY A 71 13.90 9.19 -5.20
N MET A 72 13.40 10.39 -4.91
CA MET A 72 12.06 10.81 -5.31
C MET A 72 11.89 10.94 -6.82
N LEU A 73 12.92 11.37 -7.54
CA LEU A 73 12.93 11.33 -9.01
C LEU A 73 12.89 9.90 -9.55
N ALA A 74 13.62 8.97 -8.92
CA ALA A 74 13.57 7.55 -9.30
C ALA A 74 12.18 6.95 -9.01
N PHE A 75 11.53 7.33 -7.91
CA PHE A 75 10.15 6.97 -7.61
C PHE A 75 9.20 7.45 -8.70
N GLU A 76 9.25 8.73 -9.05
CA GLU A 76 8.39 9.33 -10.08
C GLU A 76 8.57 8.62 -11.43
N LYS A 77 9.80 8.43 -11.89
CA LYS A 77 10.12 7.68 -13.12
C LYS A 77 9.56 6.25 -13.08
N THR A 78 9.67 5.58 -11.94
CA THR A 78 9.15 4.22 -11.75
C THR A 78 7.63 4.20 -11.93
N ILE A 79 6.92 5.15 -11.31
CA ILE A 79 5.46 5.28 -11.44
C ILE A 79 5.05 5.57 -12.87
N GLN A 80 5.71 6.53 -13.53
CA GLN A 80 5.45 6.84 -14.95
C GLN A 80 5.67 5.63 -15.83
N TYR A 81 6.78 4.91 -15.64
CA TYR A 81 7.08 3.71 -16.41
C TYR A 81 5.99 2.64 -16.30
N ILE A 82 5.48 2.38 -15.09
CA ILE A 82 4.38 1.42 -14.89
C ILE A 82 3.14 1.90 -15.65
N LYS A 83 2.76 3.16 -15.51
CA LYS A 83 1.55 3.71 -16.15
C LYS A 83 1.59 3.68 -17.67
N GLU A 84 2.74 3.98 -18.25
CA GLU A 84 2.91 4.04 -19.71
C GLU A 84 2.98 2.66 -20.35
N ASN A 85 3.66 1.70 -19.70
CA ASN A 85 3.92 0.40 -20.29
C ASN A 85 3.01 -0.71 -19.77
N TYR A 86 2.44 -0.54 -18.57
CA TYR A 86 1.64 -1.54 -17.86
C TYR A 86 0.39 -0.91 -17.20
N PRO A 87 -0.49 -0.22 -17.95
CA PRO A 87 -1.58 0.60 -17.41
C PRO A 87 -2.63 -0.18 -16.60
N ASN A 88 -2.66 -1.50 -16.74
CA ASN A 88 -3.59 -2.37 -16.02
C ASN A 88 -3.03 -2.89 -14.70
N HIS A 89 -1.95 -2.29 -14.16
CA HIS A 89 -1.44 -2.65 -12.84
C HIS A 89 -1.88 -1.64 -11.79
N PHE A 90 -2.32 -2.17 -10.65
CA PHE A 90 -2.66 -1.37 -9.48
C PHE A 90 -1.40 -0.87 -8.78
N ILE A 91 -1.30 0.42 -8.49
CA ILE A 91 -0.07 1.00 -7.91
C ILE A 91 -0.34 1.47 -6.48
N ILE A 92 0.45 0.92 -5.54
CA ILE A 92 0.33 1.17 -4.11
C ILE A 92 1.49 2.02 -3.63
N ALA A 93 1.23 3.23 -3.14
CA ALA A 93 2.22 3.96 -2.36
C ALA A 93 2.32 3.36 -0.96
N ASP A 94 3.38 2.60 -0.67
CA ASP A 94 3.63 2.13 0.70
C ASP A 94 4.32 3.23 1.50
N ALA A 95 3.53 4.23 1.92
CA ALA A 95 3.97 5.45 2.55
C ALA A 95 3.68 5.52 4.05
N LYS A 96 2.71 4.75 4.51
CA LYS A 96 2.25 4.69 5.91
C LYS A 96 2.04 6.09 6.49
N ARG A 97 1.32 6.93 5.72
CA ARG A 97 0.98 8.29 6.14
C ARG A 97 -0.14 8.26 7.19
N GLY A 98 -0.25 9.34 7.93
CA GLY A 98 -1.27 9.56 8.93
C GLY A 98 -0.95 10.86 9.65
N ASP A 99 -1.87 11.82 9.59
CA ASP A 99 -1.82 13.10 10.25
C ASP A 99 -3.25 13.62 10.39
N ILE A 100 -3.46 14.70 11.10
CA ILE A 100 -4.80 15.23 11.30
C ILE A 100 -5.22 16.20 10.20
N GLY A 101 -6.50 16.14 9.85
CA GLY A 101 -7.22 17.14 9.06
C GLY A 101 -6.49 17.61 7.80
N ASN A 102 -6.10 18.88 7.78
CA ASN A 102 -5.51 19.51 6.60
C ASN A 102 -4.15 18.91 6.18
N THR A 103 -3.35 18.45 7.10
CA THR A 103 -2.05 17.80 6.78
C THR A 103 -2.28 16.47 6.06
N SER A 104 -3.21 15.65 6.52
CA SER A 104 -3.60 14.42 5.82
C SER A 104 -4.11 14.71 4.40
N LYS A 105 -4.86 15.82 4.21
CA LYS A 105 -5.31 16.25 2.89
C LYS A 105 -4.14 16.57 1.95
N MET A 106 -3.08 17.23 2.45
CA MET A 106 -1.89 17.49 1.65
C MET A 106 -1.15 16.20 1.24
N TYR A 107 -1.09 15.21 2.13
CA TYR A 107 -0.56 13.89 1.77
C TYR A 107 -1.44 13.18 0.74
N ALA A 108 -2.75 13.22 0.88
CA ALA A 108 -3.67 12.62 -0.09
C ALA A 108 -3.51 13.26 -1.48
N GLN A 109 -3.42 14.59 -1.55
CA GLN A 109 -3.14 15.33 -2.77
C GLN A 109 -1.85 14.86 -3.45
N THR A 110 -0.77 14.71 -2.68
CA THR A 110 0.52 14.22 -3.20
C THR A 110 0.37 12.88 -3.93
N PHE A 111 -0.29 11.91 -3.31
CA PHE A 111 -0.38 10.58 -3.89
C PHE A 111 -1.45 10.45 -4.98
N PHE A 112 -2.56 11.13 -4.83
CA PHE A 112 -3.71 10.95 -5.71
C PHE A 112 -3.81 11.96 -6.84
N GLU A 113 -3.27 13.17 -6.66
CA GLU A 113 -3.26 14.19 -7.72
C GLU A 113 -1.88 14.25 -8.40
N GLU A 114 -0.79 14.54 -7.66
CA GLU A 114 0.54 14.72 -8.25
C GLU A 114 1.07 13.42 -8.85
N TYR A 115 1.16 12.34 -8.06
CA TYR A 115 1.60 11.04 -8.56
C TYR A 115 0.48 10.24 -9.22
N ASN A 116 -0.78 10.62 -9.04
CA ASN A 116 -1.98 9.92 -9.55
C ASN A 116 -1.93 8.40 -9.33
N LEU A 117 -1.60 7.95 -8.12
CA LEU A 117 -1.57 6.54 -7.74
C LEU A 117 -2.97 6.00 -7.46
N ASP A 118 -3.11 4.67 -7.48
CA ASP A 118 -4.39 4.03 -7.16
C ASP A 118 -4.65 4.00 -5.65
N SER A 119 -3.60 3.83 -4.85
CA SER A 119 -3.74 3.66 -3.41
C SER A 119 -2.55 4.14 -2.61
N VAL A 120 -2.78 4.34 -1.30
CA VAL A 120 -1.75 4.67 -0.31
C VAL A 120 -2.00 3.92 0.99
N THR A 121 -0.91 3.47 1.64
CA THR A 121 -1.01 2.90 3.00
C THR A 121 -1.10 4.01 4.03
N VAL A 122 -2.05 3.86 4.98
CA VAL A 122 -2.36 4.86 6.01
C VAL A 122 -2.37 4.20 7.39
N ALA A 123 -1.86 4.92 8.40
CA ALA A 123 -1.89 4.49 9.79
C ALA A 123 -3.14 5.03 10.50
N PRO A 124 -3.92 4.16 11.21
CA PRO A 124 -5.19 4.56 11.82
C PRO A 124 -5.09 5.17 13.21
N TYR A 125 -3.89 5.23 13.80
CA TYR A 125 -3.71 5.51 15.23
C TYR A 125 -4.33 6.83 15.70
N MET A 126 -4.36 7.86 14.84
CA MET A 126 -4.98 9.15 15.16
C MET A 126 -6.49 9.24 14.86
N GLY A 127 -7.13 8.14 14.43
CA GLY A 127 -8.58 8.09 14.25
C GLY A 127 -9.07 8.50 12.85
N GLU A 128 -10.39 8.74 12.74
CA GLU A 128 -11.10 8.98 11.48
C GLU A 128 -10.56 10.17 10.70
N ASP A 129 -10.31 11.28 11.36
CA ASP A 129 -9.85 12.54 10.73
C ASP A 129 -8.45 12.43 10.12
N SER A 130 -7.68 11.39 10.48
CA SER A 130 -6.39 11.08 9.85
C SER A 130 -6.55 10.23 8.57
N VAL A 131 -7.65 9.51 8.41
CA VAL A 131 -7.90 8.57 7.32
C VAL A 131 -8.89 9.15 6.30
N LYS A 132 -9.94 9.82 6.77
CA LYS A 132 -11.03 10.36 5.95
C LYS A 132 -10.57 11.21 4.78
N PRO A 133 -9.57 12.11 4.91
CA PRO A 133 -9.10 12.92 3.78
C PRO A 133 -8.57 12.13 2.59
N PHE A 134 -8.10 10.89 2.81
CA PHE A 134 -7.70 10.00 1.72
C PHE A 134 -8.90 9.28 1.10
N LEU A 135 -9.92 8.96 1.88
CA LEU A 135 -11.15 8.29 1.41
C LEU A 135 -12.07 9.22 0.60
N ASP A 136 -11.90 10.54 0.70
CA ASP A 136 -12.68 11.52 -0.03
C ASP A 136 -12.35 11.58 -1.54
N TYR A 137 -11.30 10.88 -1.99
CA TYR A 137 -10.91 10.82 -3.40
C TYR A 137 -11.64 9.67 -4.13
N GLU A 138 -12.52 10.03 -5.05
CA GLU A 138 -13.25 9.05 -5.86
C GLU A 138 -12.29 8.18 -6.71
N GLY A 139 -12.55 6.89 -6.75
CA GLY A 139 -11.75 5.92 -7.53
C GLY A 139 -10.35 5.65 -6.98
N LYS A 140 -10.05 6.13 -5.77
CA LYS A 140 -8.80 5.90 -5.05
C LYS A 140 -9.04 5.02 -3.82
N TRP A 141 -7.95 4.44 -3.30
CA TRP A 141 -8.03 3.47 -2.22
C TRP A 141 -7.12 3.83 -1.05
N VAL A 142 -7.63 3.60 0.14
CA VAL A 142 -6.83 3.56 1.37
C VAL A 142 -6.52 2.11 1.71
N ILE A 143 -5.25 1.81 2.00
CA ILE A 143 -4.84 0.55 2.57
C ILE A 143 -4.45 0.78 4.03
N LEU A 144 -5.37 0.48 4.94
CA LEU A 144 -5.24 0.81 6.35
C LEU A 144 -4.43 -0.25 7.11
N LEU A 145 -3.50 0.18 7.95
CA LEU A 145 -2.75 -0.74 8.81
C LEU A 145 -3.69 -1.32 9.88
N ALA A 146 -3.85 -2.64 9.90
CA ALA A 146 -4.65 -3.35 10.91
C ALA A 146 -3.76 -4.21 11.80
N LEU A 147 -3.29 -5.38 11.32
CA LEU A 147 -2.42 -6.26 12.07
C LEU A 147 -1.11 -6.48 11.30
N THR A 148 -0.01 -5.93 11.78
CA THR A 148 1.28 -5.99 11.12
C THR A 148 2.11 -7.22 11.56
N SER A 149 3.13 -7.61 10.77
CA SER A 149 3.89 -8.84 10.98
C SER A 149 5.07 -8.71 11.95
N ASN A 150 5.45 -7.49 12.32
CA ASN A 150 6.60 -7.22 13.19
C ASN A 150 6.29 -7.55 14.65
N LYS A 151 7.33 -7.88 15.43
CA LYS A 151 7.18 -8.22 16.86
C LYS A 151 6.53 -7.09 17.68
N GLY A 152 6.81 -5.82 17.36
CA GLY A 152 6.24 -4.66 18.04
C GLY A 152 4.73 -4.49 17.85
N SER A 153 4.08 -5.29 16.96
CA SER A 153 2.63 -5.33 16.88
C SER A 153 1.97 -5.75 18.20
N HIS A 154 2.68 -6.53 19.01
CA HIS A 154 2.23 -6.97 20.33
C HIS A 154 2.12 -5.83 21.35
N ASP A 155 2.85 -4.73 21.16
CA ASP A 155 2.85 -3.60 22.11
C ASP A 155 1.50 -2.89 22.13
N PHE A 156 0.78 -2.87 21.00
CA PHE A 156 -0.49 -2.16 20.87
C PHE A 156 -1.57 -2.99 20.17
N GLN A 157 -1.30 -3.58 19.01
CA GLN A 157 -2.33 -4.13 18.14
C GLN A 157 -3.02 -5.35 18.73
N LEU A 158 -2.35 -6.10 19.62
CA LEU A 158 -2.90 -7.26 20.32
C LEU A 158 -3.39 -6.95 21.76
N THR A 159 -3.33 -5.68 22.21
CA THR A 159 -3.90 -5.31 23.50
C THR A 159 -5.41 -5.49 23.48
N GLU A 160 -5.95 -6.03 24.58
CA GLU A 160 -7.38 -6.31 24.72
C GLU A 160 -8.05 -5.25 25.61
N ASP A 161 -9.28 -4.94 25.29
CA ASP A 161 -10.13 -4.16 26.19
C ASP A 161 -10.82 -5.04 27.26
N LYS A 162 -11.71 -4.43 28.06
CA LYS A 162 -12.46 -5.14 29.11
C LYS A 162 -13.39 -6.23 28.59
N GLN A 163 -13.73 -6.22 27.32
CA GLN A 163 -14.56 -7.20 26.62
C GLN A 163 -13.72 -8.28 25.93
N GLY A 164 -12.40 -8.18 25.98
CA GLY A 164 -11.47 -9.10 25.29
C GLY A 164 -11.30 -8.79 23.81
N GLU A 165 -11.77 -7.62 23.32
CA GLU A 165 -11.59 -7.21 21.95
C GLU A 165 -10.20 -6.59 21.76
N ARG A 166 -9.44 -7.11 20.76
CA ARG A 166 -8.09 -6.63 20.44
C ARG A 166 -8.14 -5.32 19.67
N LEU A 167 -7.11 -4.48 19.84
CA LEU A 167 -7.06 -3.17 19.18
C LEU A 167 -7.17 -3.27 17.65
N PHE A 168 -6.50 -4.23 17.01
CA PHE A 168 -6.60 -4.39 15.56
C PHE A 168 -8.03 -4.76 15.10
N GLU A 169 -8.80 -5.49 15.91
CA GLU A 169 -10.20 -5.82 15.61
C GLU A 169 -11.08 -4.58 15.66
N LYS A 170 -10.83 -3.70 16.66
CA LYS A 170 -11.49 -2.39 16.71
C LYS A 170 -11.18 -1.53 15.51
N VAL A 171 -9.91 -1.51 15.08
CA VAL A 171 -9.52 -0.79 13.87
C VAL A 171 -10.29 -1.32 12.66
N LEU A 172 -10.34 -2.63 12.48
CA LEU A 172 -11.09 -3.25 11.37
C LEU A 172 -12.58 -2.89 11.40
N LYS A 173 -13.22 -2.99 12.56
CA LYS A 173 -14.65 -2.68 12.72
C LYS A 173 -14.94 -1.20 12.53
N LYS A 174 -14.17 -0.35 13.21
CA LYS A 174 -14.42 1.09 13.21
C LYS A 174 -14.16 1.74 11.84
N SER A 175 -13.12 1.30 11.15
CA SER A 175 -12.78 1.87 9.84
C SER A 175 -13.79 1.53 8.73
N GLN A 176 -14.58 0.48 8.88
CA GLN A 176 -15.69 0.17 7.97
C GLN A 176 -16.85 1.17 8.07
N GLU A 177 -16.89 1.99 9.11
CA GLU A 177 -17.80 3.14 9.19
C GLU A 177 -17.28 4.35 8.37
N TRP A 178 -15.98 4.39 8.07
CA TRP A 178 -15.34 5.51 7.36
C TRP A 178 -15.23 5.27 5.85
N GLY A 179 -15.04 4.01 5.44
CA GLY A 179 -14.88 3.60 4.04
C GLY A 179 -15.69 2.34 3.72
N THR A 180 -15.62 1.93 2.49
CA THR A 180 -16.37 0.78 1.95
C THR A 180 -15.43 -0.24 1.33
N ILE A 181 -15.98 -1.38 0.92
CA ILE A 181 -15.24 -2.40 0.16
C ILE A 181 -14.70 -1.91 -1.19
N ASP A 182 -15.13 -0.74 -1.65
CA ASP A 182 -14.74 -0.17 -2.93
C ASP A 182 -13.60 0.86 -2.83
N ASN A 183 -13.26 1.30 -1.60
CA ASN A 183 -12.20 2.28 -1.37
C ASN A 183 -11.33 2.02 -0.14
N LEU A 184 -11.58 0.92 0.60
CA LEU A 184 -10.82 0.56 1.81
C LEU A 184 -10.31 -0.88 1.72
N MET A 185 -9.03 -1.05 1.95
CA MET A 185 -8.31 -2.32 2.08
C MET A 185 -7.56 -2.34 3.41
N PHE A 186 -7.05 -3.51 3.82
CA PHE A 186 -6.30 -3.64 5.06
C PHE A 186 -4.93 -4.28 4.86
N VAL A 187 -3.93 -3.78 5.60
CA VAL A 187 -2.65 -4.47 5.76
C VAL A 187 -2.78 -5.51 6.85
N VAL A 188 -2.56 -6.76 6.49
CA VAL A 188 -2.50 -7.89 7.42
C VAL A 188 -1.20 -8.65 7.18
N GLY A 189 -0.42 -8.86 8.24
CA GLY A 189 0.85 -9.58 8.14
C GLY A 189 0.65 -11.06 7.83
N ALA A 190 1.28 -11.56 6.76
CA ALA A 190 1.18 -12.95 6.32
C ALA A 190 1.62 -13.98 7.39
N THR A 191 2.48 -13.58 8.34
CA THR A 191 2.91 -14.40 9.47
C THR A 191 1.83 -14.60 10.54
N GLN A 192 0.72 -13.86 10.45
CA GLN A 192 -0.42 -13.90 11.37
C GLN A 192 -1.53 -14.86 10.90
N GLY A 193 -1.16 -15.95 10.22
CA GLY A 193 -2.11 -16.86 9.55
C GLY A 193 -3.29 -17.34 10.42
N LYS A 194 -3.06 -17.58 11.70
CA LYS A 194 -4.12 -17.99 12.64
C LYS A 194 -5.18 -16.91 12.89
N MET A 195 -4.83 -15.63 12.67
CA MET A 195 -5.75 -14.50 12.87
C MET A 195 -6.64 -14.25 11.64
N PHE A 196 -6.32 -14.85 10.49
CA PHE A 196 -7.09 -14.61 9.25
C PHE A 196 -8.56 -15.01 9.37
N GLU A 197 -8.89 -16.05 10.13
CA GLU A 197 -10.28 -16.45 10.35
C GLU A 197 -11.07 -15.36 11.09
N ASP A 198 -10.48 -14.78 12.15
CA ASP A 198 -11.08 -13.68 12.90
C ASP A 198 -11.22 -12.44 12.03
N ILE A 199 -10.16 -12.10 11.29
CA ILE A 199 -10.15 -10.95 10.37
C ILE A 199 -11.23 -11.11 9.30
N ARG A 200 -11.38 -12.29 8.70
CA ARG A 200 -12.41 -12.54 7.69
C ARG A 200 -13.84 -12.53 8.23
N ARG A 201 -14.05 -12.89 9.50
CA ARG A 201 -15.38 -12.70 10.15
C ARG A 201 -15.72 -11.21 10.28
N ILE A 202 -14.74 -10.35 10.55
CA ILE A 202 -14.93 -8.89 10.70
C ILE A 202 -15.01 -8.22 9.33
N SER A 203 -14.16 -8.62 8.39
CA SER A 203 -14.00 -7.98 7.08
C SER A 203 -14.06 -9.03 5.95
N PRO A 204 -15.25 -9.61 5.68
CA PRO A 204 -15.38 -10.75 4.76
C PRO A 204 -15.04 -10.40 3.31
N GLU A 205 -15.32 -9.18 2.87
CA GLU A 205 -15.25 -8.78 1.47
C GLU A 205 -14.12 -7.79 1.14
N HIS A 206 -13.45 -7.23 2.15
CA HIS A 206 -12.34 -6.31 1.91
C HIS A 206 -11.10 -7.04 1.36
N PHE A 207 -10.35 -6.39 0.51
CA PHE A 207 -9.01 -6.86 0.16
C PHE A 207 -8.08 -6.79 1.38
N LEU A 208 -7.21 -7.81 1.53
CA LEU A 208 -6.22 -7.92 2.61
C LEU A 208 -4.83 -8.04 2.00
#